data_4b8cdf72ba24c95f1fed7650c796898c
#
_entry.id   4b8cdf72ba24c95f1fed7650c796898c
#
_cell.length_a   1.000
_cell.length_b   1.000
_cell.length_c   1.000
_cell.angle_alpha   90.00
_cell.angle_beta   90.00
_cell.angle_gamma   90.00
#
_symmetry.space_group_name_H-M   'P 1'
#
loop_
_entity.id
_entity.type
_entity.pdbx_description
1 polymer ?
#
loop_
_entity_poly.entity_id
_entity_poly.type
_entity_poly.pdbx_seq_one_letter_code
_entity_poly.pdbx_strand_id
1 'polypeptide(L)'
;MTEYRSASIIIPVDDDYKEFVMAYVSQELKSKLAPKIKAICKKHGVKASLAVRNHSTLVLNVKSGKIDFIGDYGDSPETRADAEKFGIQVNPYHYKNHFNGDAYFFLSEVIPAMNAGNWDKSDIQVDYFNVGWYIDVNIGKWNKPYALEA
;
A
#
# COMPACT_ATOMS: atom_id res chain seq x y z
N MET A 1 26.44 -2.08 6.65
CA MET A 1 25.47 -2.03 6.84
C MET A 1 25.00 -1.77 6.76
N THR A 2 25.14 -1.97 6.72
CA THR A 2 24.19 -1.88 6.83
C THR A 2 23.76 -1.59 6.84
N GLU A 3 23.93 -1.56 7.02
CA GLU A 3 22.96 -1.35 7.20
C GLU A 3 22.51 -0.94 7.09
N TYR A 4 22.79 -0.94 7.15
CA TYR A 4 21.81 -0.57 7.20
C TYR A 4 21.76 0.00 7.35
N ARG A 5 22.23 0.06 7.27
CA ARG A 5 21.87 0.47 7.65
C ARG A 5 21.43 0.92 7.34
N SER A 6 21.46 0.95 7.00
CA SER A 6 20.69 1.40 6.99
C SER A 6 20.01 1.47 7.23
N ALA A 7 20.23 1.54 6.83
CA ALA A 7 19.24 1.05 7.48
C ALA A 7 18.24 1.61 8.38
N SER A 8 17.62 0.87 9.23
CA SER A 8 16.56 1.41 10.06
C SER A 8 17.03 2.62 10.83
N ILE A 9 16.17 3.62 10.88
CA ILE A 9 16.48 4.82 11.61
C ILE A 9 15.97 4.65 13.03
N ILE A 10 16.89 4.39 13.90
CA ILE A 10 16.65 4.37 15.34
C ILE A 10 17.32 5.60 15.90
N ILE A 11 16.66 6.29 16.79
CA ILE A 11 17.26 7.43 17.45
C ILE A 11 17.95 6.91 18.72
N PRO A 12 19.28 6.78 18.70
CA PRO A 12 19.97 6.08 19.78
C PRO A 12 20.51 6.99 20.86
N VAL A 13 19.74 7.97 21.24
CA VAL A 13 20.26 9.01 22.13
C VAL A 13 20.37 8.52 23.57
N ASP A 14 19.31 7.93 24.08
CA ASP A 14 19.30 7.37 25.44
C ASP A 14 18.16 6.37 25.55
N ASP A 15 17.93 5.86 26.76
CA ASP A 15 16.92 4.86 26.97
C ASP A 15 15.49 5.33 26.66
N ASP A 16 15.24 6.62 26.75
CA ASP A 16 13.92 7.17 26.47
C ASP A 16 13.59 7.06 24.99
N TYR A 17 14.60 6.96 24.12
CA TYR A 17 14.41 6.93 22.67
C TYR A 17 14.54 5.55 22.06
N LYS A 18 14.97 4.55 22.79
CA LYS A 18 15.22 3.25 22.20
C LYS A 18 13.98 2.58 21.63
N GLU A 19 12.79 3.00 22.06
CA GLU A 19 11.53 2.49 21.55
C GLU A 19 10.99 3.32 20.39
N PHE A 20 11.62 4.43 20.08
CA PHE A 20 11.17 5.32 19.03
C PHE A 20 11.81 4.93 17.71
N VAL A 21 11.03 4.29 16.86
CA VAL A 21 11.48 3.85 15.54
C VAL A 21 10.66 4.56 14.47
N MET A 22 11.33 5.23 13.57
CA MET A 22 10.68 5.90 12.44
C MET A 22 10.28 4.85 11.40
N ALA A 23 9.10 5.01 10.82
CA ALA A 23 8.67 4.18 9.70
C ALA A 23 9.66 4.30 8.56
N TYR A 24 10.07 3.17 7.98
CA TYR A 24 11.11 3.17 6.97
C TYR A 24 10.96 1.98 6.02
N VAL A 25 11.10 2.27 4.73
CA VAL A 25 11.16 1.27 3.66
C VAL A 25 12.47 1.44 2.92
N SER A 26 13.33 0.44 2.99
CA SER A 26 14.55 0.42 2.21
C SER A 26 14.28 -0.13 0.81
N GLN A 27 15.18 0.14 -0.13
CA GLN A 27 15.13 -0.51 -1.44
C GLN A 27 15.30 -2.02 -1.31
N GLU A 28 16.06 -2.47 -0.32
CA GLU A 28 16.21 -3.89 -0.03
C GLU A 28 14.88 -4.52 0.39
N LEU A 29 14.13 -3.88 1.29
CA LEU A 29 12.82 -4.37 1.71
C LEU A 29 11.86 -4.40 0.51
N LYS A 30 11.84 -3.33 -0.29
CA LYS A 30 11.03 -3.29 -1.50
C LYS A 30 11.36 -4.45 -2.43
N SER A 31 12.64 -4.70 -2.66
CA SER A 31 13.09 -5.81 -3.52
C SER A 31 12.68 -7.16 -2.97
N LYS A 32 12.68 -7.29 -1.65
CA LYS A 32 12.29 -8.53 -0.98
C LYS A 32 10.80 -8.83 -1.12
N LEU A 33 9.98 -7.79 -1.05
CA LEU A 33 8.52 -7.94 -1.15
C LEU A 33 8.02 -8.00 -2.59
N ALA A 34 8.76 -7.42 -3.53
CA ALA A 34 8.32 -7.25 -4.91
C ALA A 34 7.94 -8.55 -5.62
N PRO A 35 8.69 -9.66 -5.51
CA PRO A 35 8.34 -10.86 -6.27
C PRO A 35 6.94 -11.38 -5.97
N LYS A 36 6.55 -11.42 -4.71
CA LYS A 36 5.21 -11.90 -4.34
C LYS A 36 4.13 -10.93 -4.79
N ILE A 37 4.38 -9.63 -4.63
CA ILE A 37 3.43 -8.60 -5.06
C ILE A 37 3.21 -8.69 -6.56
N LYS A 38 4.30 -8.82 -7.33
CA LYS A 38 4.21 -8.96 -8.79
C LYS A 38 3.49 -10.23 -9.22
N ALA A 39 3.72 -11.33 -8.50
CA ALA A 39 3.04 -12.58 -8.79
C ALA A 39 1.52 -12.47 -8.57
N ILE A 40 1.11 -11.78 -7.52
CA ILE A 40 -0.31 -11.53 -7.24
C ILE A 40 -0.92 -10.66 -8.35
N CYS A 41 -0.22 -9.60 -8.74
CA CYS A 41 -0.69 -8.73 -9.82
C CYS A 41 -0.87 -9.53 -11.12
N LYS A 42 0.11 -10.35 -11.46
CA LYS A 42 0.04 -11.18 -12.66
C LYS A 42 -1.11 -12.18 -12.61
N LYS A 43 -1.30 -12.81 -11.46
CA LYS A 43 -2.39 -13.78 -11.25
C LYS A 43 -3.76 -13.15 -11.53
N HIS A 44 -3.94 -11.91 -11.12
CA HIS A 44 -5.21 -11.20 -11.29
C HIS A 44 -5.30 -10.36 -12.56
N GLY A 45 -4.28 -10.42 -13.41
CA GLY A 45 -4.27 -9.66 -14.66
C GLY A 45 -4.16 -8.16 -14.47
N VAL A 46 -3.45 -7.73 -13.45
CA VAL A 46 -3.30 -6.33 -13.07
C VAL A 46 -1.89 -5.85 -13.38
N LYS A 47 -1.79 -4.65 -13.96
CA LYS A 47 -0.50 -3.99 -14.22
C LYS A 47 -0.30 -2.87 -13.22
N ALA A 48 0.79 -2.96 -12.48
CA ALA A 48 1.07 -2.02 -11.42
C ALA A 48 2.57 -1.81 -11.28
N SER A 49 2.94 -0.70 -10.65
CA SER A 49 4.32 -0.42 -10.28
C SER A 49 4.43 -0.25 -8.78
N LEU A 50 5.58 -0.63 -8.24
CA LEU A 50 5.88 -0.54 -6.82
C LEU A 50 6.92 0.56 -6.61
N ALA A 51 6.67 1.44 -5.66
CA ALA A 51 7.54 2.58 -5.38
C ALA A 51 7.67 2.82 -3.88
N VAL A 52 8.61 3.65 -3.51
CA VAL A 52 8.79 4.11 -2.12
C VAL A 52 8.60 5.61 -2.09
N ARG A 53 7.75 6.09 -1.19
CA ARG A 53 7.50 7.51 -1.01
C ARG A 53 7.99 7.97 0.35
N ASN A 54 8.80 9.03 0.37
CA ASN A 54 9.30 9.65 1.59
C ASN A 54 10.02 8.67 2.52
N HIS A 55 10.63 7.62 1.95
CA HIS A 55 11.36 6.58 2.68
C HIS A 55 10.54 5.81 3.70
N SER A 56 9.26 6.10 3.85
CA SER A 56 8.41 5.52 4.90
C SER A 56 7.24 4.70 4.38
N THR A 57 6.89 4.86 3.11
CA THR A 57 5.66 4.29 2.55
C THR A 57 5.96 3.44 1.33
N LEU A 58 5.49 2.21 1.34
CA LEU A 58 5.52 1.34 0.17
C LEU A 58 4.24 1.59 -0.63
N VAL A 59 4.39 1.99 -1.89
CA VAL A 59 3.29 2.43 -2.74
C VAL A 59 3.10 1.46 -3.90
N LEU A 60 1.88 0.98 -4.07
CA LEU A 60 1.49 0.22 -5.25
C LEU A 60 0.60 1.11 -6.11
N ASN A 61 1.06 1.40 -7.32
CA ASN A 61 0.30 2.19 -8.29
C ASN A 61 -0.29 1.25 -9.34
N VAL A 62 -1.59 1.01 -9.27
CA VAL A 62 -2.30 0.13 -10.18
C VAL A 62 -2.76 0.95 -11.37
N LYS A 63 -2.27 0.60 -12.56
CA LYS A 63 -2.44 1.41 -13.77
C LYS A 63 -3.53 0.89 -14.68
N SER A 64 -3.59 -0.41 -14.87
CA SER A 64 -4.53 -1.05 -15.78
C SER A 64 -4.68 -2.52 -15.43
N GLY A 65 -5.65 -3.17 -16.02
CA GLY A 65 -5.83 -4.59 -15.85
C GLY A 65 -7.23 -5.05 -16.18
N LYS A 66 -7.48 -6.31 -15.87
CA LYS A 66 -8.75 -6.97 -16.19
C LYS A 66 -9.81 -6.82 -15.11
N ILE A 67 -9.44 -6.31 -13.94
CA ILE A 67 -10.37 -6.09 -12.84
C ILE A 67 -11.07 -4.75 -13.02
N ASP A 68 -12.39 -4.73 -12.90
CA ASP A 68 -13.16 -3.49 -12.94
C ASP A 68 -13.22 -2.87 -11.54
N PHE A 69 -12.12 -2.22 -11.16
CA PHE A 69 -12.04 -1.58 -9.83
C PHE A 69 -13.11 -0.50 -9.67
N ILE A 70 -13.41 0.24 -10.72
CA ILE A 70 -14.40 1.31 -10.64
C ILE A 70 -15.80 0.72 -10.43
N GLY A 71 -16.13 -0.33 -11.17
CA GLY A 71 -17.42 -0.99 -11.03
C GLY A 71 -17.61 -1.67 -9.69
N ASP A 72 -16.52 -2.17 -9.10
CA ASP A 72 -16.53 -2.85 -7.80
C ASP A 72 -16.45 -1.89 -6.62
N TYR A 73 -16.36 -0.58 -6.88
CA TYR A 73 -16.11 0.44 -5.86
C TYR A 73 -17.35 1.25 -5.54
N GLY A 74 -17.66 1.34 -4.25
CA GLY A 74 -18.70 2.22 -3.73
C GLY A 74 -20.12 1.85 -4.16
N ASP A 75 -21.06 2.62 -3.70
CA ASP A 75 -22.48 2.34 -3.89
C ASP A 75 -23.18 3.37 -4.78
N SER A 76 -22.61 4.56 -4.95
CA SER A 76 -23.30 5.63 -5.65
C SER A 76 -22.67 5.93 -7.00
N PRO A 77 -23.47 6.38 -7.98
CA PRO A 77 -22.92 6.84 -9.26
C PRO A 77 -21.92 7.98 -9.12
N GLU A 78 -22.14 8.89 -8.17
CA GLU A 78 -21.23 10.00 -7.93
C GLU A 78 -19.86 9.52 -7.46
N THR A 79 -19.85 8.55 -6.54
CA THR A 79 -18.60 7.97 -6.04
C THR A 79 -17.81 7.33 -7.18
N ARG A 80 -18.50 6.59 -8.06
CA ARG A 80 -17.85 5.95 -9.20
C ARG A 80 -17.34 6.96 -10.21
N ALA A 81 -18.09 8.03 -10.46
CA ALA A 81 -17.66 9.08 -11.38
C ALA A 81 -16.39 9.76 -10.88
N ASP A 82 -16.31 10.05 -9.59
CA ASP A 82 -15.12 10.62 -8.99
C ASP A 82 -13.93 9.67 -9.07
N ALA A 83 -14.16 8.38 -8.81
CA ALA A 83 -13.12 7.36 -8.91
C ALA A 83 -12.56 7.24 -10.32
N GLU A 84 -13.44 7.32 -11.32
CA GLU A 84 -13.03 7.28 -12.72
C GLU A 84 -12.19 8.48 -13.11
N LYS A 85 -12.50 9.65 -12.56
CA LYS A 85 -11.83 10.90 -12.90
C LYS A 85 -10.54 11.11 -12.11
N PHE A 86 -10.56 10.81 -10.81
CA PHE A 86 -9.46 11.16 -9.91
C PHE A 86 -8.66 9.95 -9.44
N GLY A 87 -9.12 8.75 -9.74
CA GLY A 87 -8.53 7.54 -9.20
C GLY A 87 -9.07 7.23 -7.81
N ILE A 88 -8.61 6.12 -7.25
CA ILE A 88 -9.03 5.68 -5.92
C ILE A 88 -7.78 5.50 -5.07
N GLN A 89 -7.75 6.14 -3.91
CA GLN A 89 -6.78 5.80 -2.88
C GLN A 89 -7.42 4.77 -1.96
N VAL A 90 -6.91 3.55 -2.00
CA VAL A 90 -7.48 2.44 -1.25
C VAL A 90 -7.11 2.56 0.21
N ASN A 91 -8.10 2.47 1.10
CA ASN A 91 -7.85 2.41 2.52
C ASN A 91 -7.45 0.97 2.89
N PRO A 92 -6.19 0.72 3.30
CA PRO A 92 -5.73 -0.64 3.57
C PRO A 92 -6.38 -1.29 4.79
N TYR A 93 -7.07 -0.52 5.62
CA TYR A 93 -7.76 -1.04 6.80
C TYR A 93 -9.23 -1.32 6.53
N HIS A 94 -9.84 -0.61 5.57
CA HIS A 94 -11.29 -0.64 5.35
C HIS A 94 -11.69 -1.00 3.93
N TYR A 95 -10.74 -1.50 3.12
CA TYR A 95 -11.06 -1.83 1.72
C TYR A 95 -12.21 -2.84 1.60
N LYS A 96 -12.41 -3.67 2.60
CA LYS A 96 -13.49 -4.66 2.61
C LYS A 96 -14.87 -4.02 2.57
N ASN A 97 -14.98 -2.80 3.06
CA ASN A 97 -16.24 -2.06 3.09
C ASN A 97 -16.46 -1.26 1.80
N HIS A 98 -15.44 -1.13 0.98
CA HIS A 98 -15.47 -0.26 -0.21
C HIS A 98 -15.40 -1.01 -1.52
N PHE A 99 -14.94 -2.24 -1.51
CA PHE A 99 -14.79 -3.06 -2.71
C PHE A 99 -15.45 -4.40 -2.54
N ASN A 100 -15.96 -4.93 -3.65
CA ASN A 100 -16.47 -6.30 -3.70
C ASN A 100 -15.91 -6.99 -4.95
N GLY A 101 -16.30 -8.25 -5.18
CA GLY A 101 -15.93 -9.00 -6.37
C GLY A 101 -14.43 -9.22 -6.51
N ASP A 102 -13.96 -9.15 -7.76
CA ASP A 102 -12.56 -9.41 -8.09
C ASP A 102 -11.62 -8.38 -7.48
N ALA A 103 -12.06 -7.13 -7.37
CA ALA A 103 -11.27 -6.09 -6.72
C ALA A 103 -11.01 -6.44 -5.25
N TYR A 104 -12.02 -6.89 -4.55
CA TYR A 104 -11.87 -7.35 -3.17
C TYR A 104 -10.87 -8.50 -3.05
N PHE A 105 -10.99 -9.51 -3.93
CA PHE A 105 -10.07 -10.65 -3.88
C PHE A 105 -8.63 -10.25 -4.15
N PHE A 106 -8.41 -9.39 -5.13
CA PHE A 106 -7.07 -8.88 -5.40
C PHE A 106 -6.49 -8.15 -4.18
N LEU A 107 -7.25 -7.21 -3.63
CA LEU A 107 -6.79 -6.41 -2.50
C LEU A 107 -6.53 -7.28 -1.27
N SER A 108 -7.35 -8.31 -1.05
CA SER A 108 -7.18 -9.22 0.09
C SER A 108 -5.91 -10.06 0.00
N GLU A 109 -5.33 -10.19 -1.17
CA GLU A 109 -4.04 -10.87 -1.37
C GLU A 109 -2.87 -9.89 -1.37
N VAL A 110 -3.01 -8.76 -2.06
CA VAL A 110 -1.87 -7.84 -2.28
C VAL A 110 -1.57 -7.02 -1.02
N ILE A 111 -2.57 -6.60 -0.29
CA ILE A 111 -2.35 -5.79 0.92
C ILE A 111 -1.57 -6.56 1.98
N PRO A 112 -1.94 -7.82 2.34
CA PRO A 112 -1.10 -8.59 3.25
C PRO A 112 0.32 -8.83 2.73
N ALA A 113 0.49 -8.99 1.41
CA ALA A 113 1.82 -9.17 0.83
C ALA A 113 2.68 -7.91 0.98
N MET A 114 2.08 -6.74 0.86
CA MET A 114 2.78 -5.47 1.08
C MET A 114 3.14 -5.26 2.56
N ASN A 115 2.41 -5.91 3.45
CA ASN A 115 2.62 -5.84 4.89
C ASN A 115 3.40 -7.02 5.47
N ALA A 116 3.96 -7.89 4.63
CA ALA A 116 4.68 -9.06 5.12
C ALA A 116 5.89 -8.65 5.95
N GLY A 117 5.88 -8.98 7.23
CA GLY A 117 6.92 -8.59 8.18
C GLY A 117 6.71 -7.23 8.83
N ASN A 118 5.66 -6.52 8.44
CA ASN A 118 5.36 -5.22 9.04
C ASN A 118 4.80 -5.38 10.47
N TRP A 119 4.86 -4.30 11.23
CA TRP A 119 4.32 -4.28 12.58
C TRP A 119 3.66 -2.94 12.87
N ASP A 120 2.77 -2.93 13.83
CA ASP A 120 2.16 -1.73 14.36
C ASP A 120 2.04 -1.89 15.87
N LYS A 121 2.90 -1.21 16.60
CA LYS A 121 2.94 -1.20 18.06
C LYS A 121 2.57 0.17 18.61
N SER A 122 1.80 0.92 17.84
CA SER A 122 1.38 2.26 18.24
C SER A 122 0.41 2.20 19.41
N ASP A 123 0.44 3.24 20.25
CA ASP A 123 -0.48 3.41 21.35
C ASP A 123 -1.15 4.76 21.22
N ILE A 124 -2.41 4.74 20.84
CA ILE A 124 -3.18 5.96 20.60
C ILE A 124 -3.39 6.77 21.87
N GLN A 125 -3.48 6.10 23.01
CA GLN A 125 -3.74 6.79 24.27
C GLN A 125 -2.59 7.70 24.71
N VAL A 126 -1.38 7.41 24.27
CA VAL A 126 -0.20 8.21 24.60
C VAL A 126 0.44 8.82 23.37
N ASP A 127 -0.27 8.87 22.25
CA ASP A 127 0.21 9.41 20.98
C ASP A 127 1.54 8.79 20.53
N TYR A 128 1.74 7.53 20.86
CA TYR A 128 2.95 6.82 20.48
C TYR A 128 2.70 6.03 19.19
N PHE A 129 3.52 6.31 18.16
CA PHE A 129 3.40 5.65 16.87
C PHE A 129 4.65 4.85 16.58
N ASN A 130 4.48 3.54 16.43
CA ASN A 130 5.57 2.63 16.12
C ASN A 130 5.11 1.64 15.06
N VAL A 131 5.35 1.99 13.82
CA VAL A 131 4.96 1.22 12.64
C VAL A 131 6.21 0.92 11.84
N GLY A 132 6.36 -0.30 11.33
CA GLY A 132 7.50 -0.67 10.50
C GLY A 132 7.55 0.18 9.25
N TRP A 133 6.45 0.24 8.53
CA TRP A 133 6.26 1.12 7.37
C TRP A 133 4.78 1.28 7.09
N TYR A 134 4.46 2.29 6.28
CA TYR A 134 3.11 2.50 5.79
C TYR A 134 2.96 1.89 4.41
N ILE A 135 1.73 1.58 4.03
CA ILE A 135 1.44 1.16 2.66
C ILE A 135 0.39 2.08 2.04
N ASP A 136 0.44 2.19 0.73
CA ASP A 136 -0.47 3.00 -0.05
C ASP A 136 -0.78 2.27 -1.35
N VAL A 137 -2.06 2.14 -1.68
CA VAL A 137 -2.50 1.49 -2.91
C VAL A 137 -3.38 2.48 -3.68
N ASN A 138 -2.96 2.81 -4.89
CA ASN A 138 -3.67 3.77 -5.72
C ASN A 138 -4.16 3.09 -6.99
N ILE A 139 -5.45 3.24 -7.30
CA ILE A 139 -6.07 2.72 -8.53
C ILE A 139 -6.22 3.90 -9.47
N GLY A 140 -5.30 4.01 -10.43
CA GLY A 140 -5.27 5.18 -11.30
C GLY A 140 -4.83 6.43 -10.56
N LYS A 141 -4.91 7.57 -11.23
CA LYS A 141 -4.64 8.87 -10.62
C LYS A 141 -5.32 9.96 -11.44
N TRP A 142 -5.29 11.19 -10.93
CA TRP A 142 -6.02 12.33 -11.47
C TRP A 142 -5.88 12.51 -12.97
N ASN A 143 -4.68 12.45 -13.50
CA ASN A 143 -4.44 12.67 -14.93
C ASN A 143 -4.14 11.39 -15.71
N LYS A 144 -4.26 10.25 -15.07
CA LYS A 144 -4.09 8.93 -15.69
C LYS A 144 -5.05 7.94 -15.01
N PRO A 145 -6.31 7.95 -15.42
CA PRO A 145 -7.29 7.03 -14.81
C PRO A 145 -6.92 5.57 -15.08
N TYR A 146 -7.40 4.72 -14.19
CA TYR A 146 -7.22 3.28 -14.35
C TYR A 146 -7.84 2.83 -15.69
N ALA A 147 -7.10 2.06 -16.45
CA ALA A 147 -7.55 1.53 -17.74
C ALA A 147 -8.01 0.08 -17.58
N LEU A 148 -9.31 -0.14 -17.73
CA LEU A 148 -9.86 -1.49 -17.76
C LEU A 148 -9.55 -2.14 -19.10
N GLU A 149 -8.91 -3.30 -19.06
CA GLU A 149 -8.55 -4.07 -20.27
C GLU A 149 -9.58 -5.15 -20.54
N ALA A 150 -9.85 -5.34 -21.79
CA ALA A 150 -10.78 -6.37 -22.23
C ALA A 150 -10.23 -7.79 -22.00
#